data_14b4aea725723d1fb875ec64e6377b35
#
_entry.id   14b4aea725723d1fb875ec64e6377b35
#
_cell.length_a   1.000
_cell.length_b   1.000
_cell.length_c   1.000
_cell.angle_alpha   90.00
_cell.angle_beta   90.00
_cell.angle_gamma   90.00
#
_symmetry.space_group_name_H-M   'P 1'
#
loop_
_entity.id
_entity.type
_entity.pdbx_description
1 polymer ?
#
loop_
_entity_poly.entity_id
_entity_poly.type
_entity_poly.pdbx_seq_one_letter_code
_entity_poly.pdbx_strand_id
1 'polypeptide(L)'
;MKAYFLPRAIAFLIDAILISLVASLCFRVFPQYTNYTKLNQQLEDSYRSYLNQDITINEYVAQVNDLSYDIAYQEVPYMIIYIALTIGYFVVFQAKMNGQTIGKRLMRVRVVSMEKEESVTTNQYLIRAMINQTLFLNLVDLGMVLFMNKQVYGYVNIILVITQFIIMITCLVMVLYRKDARGLHDLAANTKVVMDGAKELVECKS
;
A
#
# COMPACT_ATOMS: atom_id res chain seq x y z
N MET A 1 1.85 -16.91 20.87
CA MET A 1 2.78 -15.78 21.10
C MET A 1 2.50 -14.67 20.12
N LYS A 2 2.65 -13.38 20.51
CA LYS A 2 2.58 -12.23 19.56
C LYS A 2 3.73 -12.28 18.57
N ALA A 3 3.48 -11.87 17.31
CA ALA A 3 4.56 -11.73 16.34
C ALA A 3 5.38 -10.46 16.63
N TYR A 4 6.72 -10.60 16.60
CA TYR A 4 7.63 -9.48 16.70
C TYR A 4 7.51 -8.56 15.47
N PHE A 5 8.03 -7.34 15.58
CA PHE A 5 8.01 -6.35 14.51
C PHE A 5 8.70 -6.83 13.23
N LEU A 6 9.92 -7.36 13.35
CA LEU A 6 10.76 -7.70 12.19
C LEU A 6 10.12 -8.74 11.24
N PRO A 7 9.59 -9.89 11.69
CA PRO A 7 8.88 -10.83 10.82
C PRO A 7 7.68 -10.21 10.09
N ARG A 8 6.97 -9.29 10.76
CA ARG A 8 5.82 -8.58 10.16
C ARG A 8 6.25 -7.60 9.07
N ALA A 9 7.33 -6.84 9.32
CA ALA A 9 7.89 -5.88 8.36
C ALA A 9 8.43 -6.58 7.12
N ILE A 10 9.19 -7.67 7.29
CA ILE A 10 9.70 -8.47 6.16
C ILE A 10 8.55 -9.10 5.38
N ALA A 11 7.53 -9.67 6.04
CA ALA A 11 6.36 -10.21 5.37
C ALA A 11 5.64 -9.14 4.53
N PHE A 12 5.48 -7.93 5.08
CA PHE A 12 4.87 -6.80 4.36
C PHE A 12 5.69 -6.40 3.14
N LEU A 13 7.03 -6.31 3.25
CA LEU A 13 7.91 -5.95 2.14
C LEU A 13 7.85 -7.00 1.01
N ILE A 14 7.88 -8.29 1.35
CA ILE A 14 7.76 -9.37 0.35
C ILE A 14 6.43 -9.26 -0.40
N ASP A 15 5.33 -9.09 0.33
CA ASP A 15 3.99 -8.96 -0.25
C ASP A 15 3.88 -7.71 -1.14
N ALA A 16 4.42 -6.57 -0.68
CA ALA A 16 4.40 -5.31 -1.43
C ALA A 16 5.20 -5.41 -2.74
N ILE A 17 6.42 -5.97 -2.68
CA ILE A 17 7.26 -6.19 -3.88
C ILE A 17 6.55 -7.12 -4.87
N LEU A 18 5.93 -8.20 -4.39
CA LEU A 18 5.24 -9.15 -5.24
C LEU A 18 4.07 -8.49 -5.99
N ILE A 19 3.22 -7.74 -5.28
CA ILE A 19 2.06 -7.08 -5.89
C ILE A 19 2.49 -5.99 -6.87
N SER A 20 3.45 -5.13 -6.49
CA SER A 20 3.92 -4.05 -7.36
C SER A 20 4.62 -4.58 -8.62
N LEU A 21 5.39 -5.67 -8.50
CA LEU A 21 6.05 -6.31 -9.63
C LEU A 21 5.01 -6.88 -10.63
N VAL A 22 4.01 -7.61 -10.14
CA VAL A 22 2.95 -8.16 -10.99
C VAL A 22 2.16 -7.04 -11.66
N ALA A 23 1.77 -5.99 -10.91
CA ALA A 23 1.05 -4.83 -11.45
C ALA A 23 1.86 -4.12 -12.54
N SER A 24 3.16 -3.89 -12.30
CA SER A 24 4.06 -3.24 -13.26
C SER A 24 4.25 -4.07 -14.54
N LEU A 25 4.39 -5.39 -14.41
CA LEU A 25 4.49 -6.27 -15.58
C LEU A 25 3.20 -6.25 -16.43
N CYS A 26 2.03 -6.28 -15.78
CA CYS A 26 0.76 -6.14 -16.46
C CYS A 26 0.61 -4.78 -17.15
N PHE A 27 1.02 -3.70 -16.51
CA PHE A 27 0.93 -2.34 -17.07
C PHE A 27 1.74 -2.15 -18.34
N ARG A 28 2.89 -2.84 -18.48
CA ARG A 28 3.74 -2.76 -19.69
C ARG A 28 3.05 -3.18 -20.99
N VAL A 29 1.98 -3.95 -20.89
CA VAL A 29 1.19 -4.40 -22.05
C VAL A 29 0.26 -3.30 -22.58
N PHE A 30 -0.02 -2.28 -21.77
CA PHE A 30 -0.94 -1.19 -22.14
C PHE A 30 -0.22 -0.10 -22.97
N PRO A 31 -0.90 0.47 -23.99
CA PRO A 31 -0.33 1.58 -24.78
C PRO A 31 0.08 2.80 -23.94
N GLN A 32 -0.64 3.06 -22.85
CA GLN A 32 -0.36 4.14 -21.90
C GLN A 32 1.04 4.05 -21.29
N TYR A 33 1.62 2.86 -21.19
CA TYR A 33 2.97 2.69 -20.66
C TYR A 33 4.03 3.49 -21.46
N THR A 34 3.90 3.56 -22.77
CA THR A 34 4.83 4.34 -23.61
C THR A 34 4.73 5.84 -23.34
N ASN A 35 3.51 6.36 -23.15
CA ASN A 35 3.31 7.77 -22.82
C ASN A 35 3.77 8.08 -21.39
N TYR A 36 3.46 7.21 -20.45
CA TYR A 36 3.93 7.27 -19.07
C TYR A 36 5.46 7.38 -18.99
N THR A 37 6.20 6.55 -19.73
CA THR A 37 7.67 6.58 -19.74
C THR A 37 8.23 7.88 -20.31
N LYS A 38 7.61 8.43 -21.36
CA LYS A 38 7.99 9.73 -21.93
C LYS A 38 7.76 10.88 -20.95
N LEU A 39 6.62 10.92 -20.29
CA LEU A 39 6.30 11.96 -19.31
C LEU A 39 7.23 11.91 -18.09
N ASN A 40 7.58 10.72 -17.61
CA ASN A 40 8.56 10.58 -16.54
C ASN A 40 9.96 11.07 -16.97
N GLN A 41 10.34 10.84 -18.22
CA GLN A 41 11.59 11.39 -18.74
C GLN A 41 11.56 12.92 -18.77
N GLN A 42 10.45 13.53 -19.20
CA GLN A 42 10.29 14.99 -19.16
C GLN A 42 10.36 15.54 -17.73
N LEU A 43 9.80 14.82 -16.75
CA LEU A 43 9.91 15.20 -15.34
C LEU A 43 11.35 15.15 -14.85
N GLU A 44 12.10 14.13 -15.23
CA GLU A 44 13.54 14.02 -14.91
C GLU A 44 14.35 15.13 -15.59
N ASP A 45 14.07 15.46 -16.83
CA ASP A 45 14.73 16.56 -17.56
C ASP A 45 14.44 17.92 -16.91
N SER A 46 13.20 18.16 -16.48
CA SER A 46 12.84 19.37 -15.73
C SER A 46 13.60 19.47 -14.40
N TYR A 47 13.76 18.34 -13.68
CA TYR A 47 14.56 18.31 -12.45
C TYR A 47 16.05 18.62 -12.72
N ARG A 48 16.62 18.06 -13.79
CA ARG A 48 18.00 18.35 -14.22
C ARG A 48 18.19 19.82 -14.58
N SER A 49 17.26 20.40 -15.34
CA SER A 49 17.29 21.83 -15.68
C SER A 49 17.23 22.74 -14.45
N TYR A 50 16.45 22.36 -13.44
CA TYR A 50 16.43 23.06 -12.15
C TYR A 50 17.78 22.93 -11.42
N LEU A 51 18.39 21.74 -11.36
CA LEU A 51 19.70 21.55 -10.73
C LEU A 51 20.82 22.34 -11.44
N ASN A 52 20.74 22.44 -12.74
CA ASN A 52 21.70 23.24 -13.57
C ASN A 52 21.44 24.75 -13.48
N GLN A 53 20.40 25.19 -12.78
CA GLN A 53 19.96 26.58 -12.65
C GLN A 53 19.47 27.20 -14.00
N ASP A 54 19.06 26.35 -14.97
CA ASP A 54 18.50 26.82 -16.25
C ASP A 54 17.08 27.34 -16.09
N ILE A 55 16.36 26.88 -15.05
CA ILE A 55 14.99 27.29 -14.68
C ILE A 55 14.90 27.65 -13.20
N THR A 56 13.96 28.53 -12.87
CA THR A 56 13.70 28.94 -11.50
C THR A 56 12.87 27.87 -10.76
N ILE A 57 12.87 27.94 -9.41
CA ILE A 57 12.03 27.06 -8.59
C ILE A 57 10.54 27.17 -8.91
N ASN A 58 10.05 28.35 -9.25
CA ASN A 58 8.64 28.57 -9.60
C ASN A 58 8.28 27.91 -10.94
N GLU A 59 9.17 28.00 -11.93
CA GLU A 59 9.01 27.32 -13.22
C GLU A 59 9.06 25.81 -13.05
N TYR A 60 10.00 25.31 -12.26
CA TYR A 60 10.09 23.88 -11.94
C TYR A 60 8.79 23.37 -11.27
N VAL A 61 8.31 24.04 -10.23
CA VAL A 61 7.06 23.66 -9.54
C VAL A 61 5.86 23.68 -10.50
N ALA A 62 5.77 24.67 -11.38
CA ALA A 62 4.70 24.73 -12.37
C ALA A 62 4.77 23.54 -13.35
N GLN A 63 5.97 23.21 -13.87
CA GLN A 63 6.17 22.05 -14.76
C GLN A 63 5.84 20.73 -14.06
N VAL A 64 6.29 20.53 -12.81
CA VAL A 64 5.99 19.33 -12.00
C VAL A 64 4.48 19.19 -11.79
N ASN A 65 3.79 20.28 -11.44
CA ASN A 65 2.36 20.26 -11.22
C ASN A 65 1.58 19.88 -12.50
N ASP A 66 2.00 20.38 -13.65
CA ASP A 66 1.40 20.03 -14.94
C ASP A 66 1.67 18.57 -15.33
N LEU A 67 2.91 18.12 -15.20
CA LEU A 67 3.30 16.75 -15.55
C LEU A 67 2.70 15.71 -14.59
N SER A 68 2.52 16.04 -13.30
CA SER A 68 2.02 15.10 -12.31
C SER A 68 0.62 14.56 -12.64
N TYR A 69 -0.28 15.43 -13.13
CA TYR A 69 -1.61 14.99 -13.57
C TYR A 69 -1.53 14.13 -14.83
N ASP A 70 -0.74 14.54 -15.82
CA ASP A 70 -0.62 13.80 -17.08
C ASP A 70 -0.01 12.41 -16.85
N ILE A 71 0.98 12.31 -15.96
CA ILE A 71 1.56 11.03 -15.52
C ILE A 71 0.50 10.17 -14.85
N ALA A 72 -0.21 10.71 -13.86
CA ALA A 72 -1.25 9.98 -13.12
C ALA A 72 -2.37 9.49 -14.05
N TYR A 73 -2.76 10.30 -15.06
CA TYR A 73 -3.76 9.90 -16.05
C TYR A 73 -3.28 8.71 -16.91
N GLN A 74 -2.00 8.65 -17.28
CA GLN A 74 -1.44 7.49 -17.98
C GLN A 74 -1.31 6.27 -17.05
N GLU A 75 -1.18 6.47 -15.74
CA GLU A 75 -1.12 5.40 -14.74
C GLU A 75 -2.49 4.81 -14.36
N VAL A 76 -3.62 5.33 -14.86
CA VAL A 76 -4.96 4.81 -14.52
C VAL A 76 -5.07 3.29 -14.72
N PRO A 77 -4.61 2.67 -15.82
CA PRO A 77 -4.63 1.21 -15.95
C PRO A 77 -3.81 0.49 -14.87
N TYR A 78 -2.64 1.04 -14.50
CA TYR A 78 -1.82 0.50 -13.40
C TYR A 78 -2.56 0.60 -12.08
N MET A 79 -3.18 1.74 -11.75
CA MET A 79 -3.94 1.93 -10.52
C MET A 79 -5.09 0.92 -10.40
N ILE A 80 -5.84 0.70 -11.48
CA ILE A 80 -6.95 -0.28 -11.51
C ILE A 80 -6.41 -1.70 -11.26
N ILE A 81 -5.34 -2.09 -11.95
CA ILE A 81 -4.71 -3.40 -11.77
C ILE A 81 -4.19 -3.56 -10.34
N TYR A 82 -3.50 -2.56 -9.81
CA TYR A 82 -2.96 -2.57 -8.45
C TYR A 82 -4.04 -2.71 -7.38
N ILE A 83 -5.15 -1.96 -7.52
CA ILE A 83 -6.32 -2.05 -6.63
C ILE A 83 -6.94 -3.44 -6.69
N ALA A 84 -7.16 -3.98 -7.90
CA ALA A 84 -7.73 -5.32 -8.09
C ALA A 84 -6.83 -6.42 -7.49
N LEU A 85 -5.52 -6.34 -7.73
CA LEU A 85 -4.54 -7.26 -7.14
C LEU A 85 -4.49 -7.15 -5.63
N THR A 86 -4.54 -5.94 -5.08
CA THR A 86 -4.54 -5.69 -3.63
C THR A 86 -5.77 -6.32 -2.97
N ILE A 87 -6.96 -6.13 -3.53
CA ILE A 87 -8.19 -6.75 -3.03
C ILE A 87 -8.10 -8.28 -3.18
N GLY A 88 -7.75 -8.77 -4.36
CA GLY A 88 -7.62 -10.21 -4.62
C GLY A 88 -6.64 -10.90 -3.68
N TYR A 89 -5.51 -10.29 -3.41
CA TYR A 89 -4.43 -10.87 -2.61
C TYR A 89 -4.61 -10.68 -1.10
N PHE A 90 -4.86 -9.45 -0.64
CA PHE A 90 -4.94 -9.17 0.80
C PHE A 90 -6.32 -9.42 1.41
N VAL A 91 -7.38 -9.55 0.61
CA VAL A 91 -8.71 -9.87 1.10
C VAL A 91 -9.08 -11.30 0.75
N VAL A 92 -9.19 -11.63 -0.55
CA VAL A 92 -9.71 -12.93 -0.98
C VAL A 92 -8.71 -14.07 -0.73
N PHE A 93 -7.47 -13.93 -1.22
CA PHE A 93 -6.44 -14.96 -1.07
C PHE A 93 -6.09 -15.17 0.42
N GLN A 94 -5.88 -14.08 1.17
CA GLN A 94 -5.56 -14.16 2.60
C GLN A 94 -6.69 -14.82 3.41
N ALA A 95 -7.96 -14.57 3.08
CA ALA A 95 -9.10 -15.23 3.71
C ALA A 95 -9.09 -16.74 3.46
N LYS A 96 -8.83 -17.16 2.21
CA LYS A 96 -8.74 -18.58 1.84
C LYS A 96 -7.54 -19.31 2.47
N MET A 97 -6.46 -18.57 2.75
CA MET A 97 -5.22 -19.10 3.33
C MET A 97 -5.14 -18.91 4.86
N ASN A 98 -6.27 -18.96 5.56
CA ASN A 98 -6.35 -18.91 7.02
C ASN A 98 -5.58 -17.74 7.66
N GLY A 99 -5.67 -16.55 7.02
CA GLY A 99 -5.03 -15.32 7.52
C GLY A 99 -3.59 -15.12 7.09
N GLN A 100 -3.09 -15.91 6.13
CA GLN A 100 -1.74 -15.81 5.63
C GLN A 100 -1.71 -15.29 4.18
N THR A 101 -0.72 -14.46 3.89
CA THR A 101 -0.24 -14.14 2.55
C THR A 101 1.04 -14.92 2.29
N ILE A 102 1.60 -14.84 1.09
CA ILE A 102 2.87 -15.51 0.77
C ILE A 102 3.99 -15.01 1.69
N GLY A 103 4.15 -13.70 1.85
CA GLY A 103 5.14 -13.12 2.76
C GLY A 103 4.92 -13.53 4.23
N LYS A 104 3.66 -13.52 4.69
CA LYS A 104 3.32 -13.96 6.05
C LYS A 104 3.59 -15.45 6.27
N ARG A 105 3.35 -16.29 5.27
CA ARG A 105 3.65 -17.72 5.33
C ARG A 105 5.15 -17.99 5.41
N LEU A 106 5.96 -17.27 4.62
CA LEU A 106 7.42 -17.36 4.67
C LEU A 106 7.97 -16.95 6.04
N MET A 107 7.39 -15.92 6.64
CA MET A 107 7.80 -15.42 7.96
C MET A 107 7.09 -16.12 9.13
N ARG A 108 6.31 -17.18 8.88
CA ARG A 108 5.55 -17.96 9.87
C ARG A 108 4.69 -17.09 10.78
N VAL A 109 4.00 -16.11 10.21
CA VAL A 109 3.05 -15.26 10.91
C VAL A 109 1.67 -15.36 10.27
N ARG A 110 0.61 -15.16 11.06
CA ARG A 110 -0.77 -15.11 10.57
C ARG A 110 -1.62 -14.09 11.31
N VAL A 111 -2.67 -13.64 10.64
CA VAL A 111 -3.70 -12.78 11.23
C VAL A 111 -4.73 -13.64 11.91
N VAL A 112 -5.12 -13.25 13.12
CA VAL A 112 -6.20 -13.89 13.89
C VAL A 112 -7.16 -12.84 14.42
N SER A 113 -8.45 -13.23 14.63
CA SER A 113 -9.44 -12.38 15.30
C SER A 113 -9.09 -12.21 16.78
N MET A 114 -9.51 -11.10 17.38
CA MET A 114 -9.46 -10.90 18.83
C MET A 114 -10.66 -11.54 19.53
N GLU A 115 -11.73 -11.81 18.81
CA GLU A 115 -12.88 -12.52 19.31
C GLU A 115 -12.52 -14.01 19.50
N LYS A 116 -12.80 -14.52 20.69
CA LYS A 116 -12.46 -15.91 21.02
C LYS A 116 -13.26 -16.84 20.10
N GLU A 117 -12.55 -17.77 19.44
CA GLU A 117 -13.08 -18.88 18.64
C GLU A 117 -13.59 -18.54 17.22
N GLU A 118 -13.58 -17.28 16.78
CA GLU A 118 -14.01 -16.95 15.42
C GLU A 118 -12.85 -16.82 14.43
N SER A 119 -13.05 -17.34 13.22
CA SER A 119 -12.15 -17.08 12.10
C SER A 119 -12.22 -15.61 11.69
N VAL A 120 -11.11 -15.04 11.21
CA VAL A 120 -11.10 -13.67 10.70
C VAL A 120 -12.04 -13.58 9.51
N THR A 121 -12.97 -12.63 9.56
CA THR A 121 -13.96 -12.41 8.49
C THR A 121 -13.35 -11.66 7.30
N THR A 122 -13.96 -11.81 6.13
CA THR A 122 -13.56 -11.06 4.92
C THR A 122 -13.61 -9.55 5.13
N ASN A 123 -14.60 -9.05 5.88
CA ASN A 123 -14.70 -7.62 6.20
C ASN A 123 -13.52 -7.13 7.05
N GLN A 124 -13.04 -7.93 8.00
CA GLN A 124 -11.86 -7.61 8.78
C GLN A 124 -10.60 -7.52 7.90
N TYR A 125 -10.45 -8.41 6.92
CA TYR A 125 -9.36 -8.31 5.94
C TYR A 125 -9.49 -7.07 5.07
N LEU A 126 -10.70 -6.71 4.63
CA LEU A 126 -10.95 -5.51 3.86
C LEU A 126 -10.58 -4.23 4.65
N ILE A 127 -11.05 -4.10 5.89
CA ILE A 127 -10.69 -2.97 6.77
C ILE A 127 -9.17 -2.87 6.95
N ARG A 128 -8.50 -3.99 7.13
CA ARG A 128 -7.03 -4.04 7.19
C ARG A 128 -6.38 -3.55 5.90
N ALA A 129 -6.86 -3.99 4.75
CA ALA A 129 -6.33 -3.58 3.45
C ALA A 129 -6.56 -2.09 3.18
N MET A 130 -7.73 -1.56 3.56
CA MET A 130 -8.03 -0.14 3.45
C MET A 130 -7.00 0.75 4.14
N ILE A 131 -6.49 0.33 5.31
CA ILE A 131 -5.54 1.11 6.11
C ILE A 131 -4.09 0.71 5.80
N ASN A 132 -3.75 -0.58 5.90
CA ASN A 132 -2.37 -1.05 5.82
C ASN A 132 -1.78 -0.99 4.41
N GLN A 133 -2.62 -1.20 3.39
CA GLN A 133 -2.24 -1.09 1.97
C GLN A 133 -2.66 0.26 1.38
N THR A 134 -3.13 1.17 2.21
CA THR A 134 -3.66 2.48 1.79
C THR A 134 -4.68 2.40 0.65
N LEU A 135 -5.40 1.27 0.57
CA LEU A 135 -6.36 0.99 -0.50
C LEU A 135 -7.43 2.09 -0.62
N PHE A 136 -7.87 2.65 0.52
CA PHE A 136 -8.82 3.77 0.53
C PHE A 136 -8.24 5.01 -0.18
N LEU A 137 -6.98 5.37 0.09
CA LEU A 137 -6.34 6.52 -0.53
C LEU A 137 -6.08 6.28 -2.02
N ASN A 138 -5.71 5.05 -2.42
CA ASN A 138 -5.56 4.70 -3.83
C ASN A 138 -6.89 4.79 -4.60
N LEU A 139 -8.02 4.46 -3.97
CA LEU A 139 -9.35 4.64 -4.56
C LEU A 139 -9.72 6.13 -4.69
N VAL A 140 -9.38 6.94 -3.68
CA VAL A 140 -9.58 8.40 -3.73
C VAL A 140 -8.73 9.01 -4.84
N ASP A 141 -7.45 8.62 -4.95
CA ASP A 141 -6.55 9.13 -5.99
C ASP A 141 -7.05 8.77 -7.40
N LEU A 142 -7.46 7.53 -7.62
CA LEU A 142 -8.09 7.11 -8.87
C LEU A 142 -9.33 7.97 -9.20
N GLY A 143 -10.20 8.22 -8.22
CA GLY A 143 -11.35 9.11 -8.39
C GLY A 143 -10.94 10.55 -8.73
N MET A 144 -9.89 11.07 -8.10
CA MET A 144 -9.38 12.41 -8.37
C MET A 144 -8.85 12.54 -9.80
N VAL A 145 -8.06 11.58 -10.27
CA VAL A 145 -7.52 11.58 -11.65
C VAL A 145 -8.64 11.55 -12.68
N LEU A 146 -9.74 10.83 -12.42
CA LEU A 146 -10.85 10.67 -13.37
C LEU A 146 -11.82 11.87 -13.38
N PHE A 147 -12.01 12.56 -12.25
CA PHE A 147 -13.07 13.55 -12.10
C PHE A 147 -12.61 14.96 -11.75
N MET A 148 -11.34 15.16 -11.39
CA MET A 148 -10.82 16.47 -10.96
C MET A 148 -10.11 17.21 -12.09
N ASN A 149 -10.14 18.54 -12.01
CA ASN A 149 -9.39 19.39 -12.95
C ASN A 149 -7.88 19.29 -12.69
N LYS A 150 -7.09 19.28 -13.77
CA LYS A 150 -5.62 19.22 -13.78
C LYS A 150 -4.97 20.22 -12.80
N GLN A 151 -5.43 21.47 -12.80
CA GLN A 151 -4.86 22.53 -11.96
C GLN A 151 -5.01 22.26 -10.45
N VAL A 152 -6.07 21.60 -10.02
CA VAL A 152 -6.36 21.32 -8.61
C VAL A 152 -5.73 20.00 -8.18
N TYR A 153 -5.62 19.03 -9.11
CA TYR A 153 -5.11 17.69 -8.83
C TYR A 153 -3.75 17.71 -8.14
N GLY A 154 -2.77 18.42 -8.68
CA GLY A 154 -1.41 18.42 -8.14
C GLY A 154 -1.33 18.86 -6.68
N TYR A 155 -2.09 19.89 -6.29
CA TYR A 155 -2.11 20.35 -4.89
C TYR A 155 -2.78 19.35 -3.96
N VAL A 156 -3.89 18.75 -4.38
CA VAL A 156 -4.60 17.75 -3.54
C VAL A 156 -3.84 16.44 -3.47
N ASN A 157 -3.16 16.03 -4.56
CA ASN A 157 -2.31 14.84 -4.57
C ASN A 157 -1.16 14.95 -3.56
N ILE A 158 -0.53 16.11 -3.40
CA ILE A 158 0.50 16.32 -2.36
C ILE A 158 -0.07 16.04 -0.97
N ILE A 159 -1.29 16.50 -0.68
CA ILE A 159 -1.95 16.25 0.62
C ILE A 159 -2.23 14.76 0.79
N LEU A 160 -2.66 14.06 -0.27
CA LEU A 160 -2.86 12.61 -0.25
C LEU A 160 -1.58 11.85 0.05
N VAL A 161 -0.48 12.17 -0.62
CA VAL A 161 0.83 11.54 -0.41
C VAL A 161 1.32 11.76 1.03
N ILE A 162 1.20 12.98 1.55
CA ILE A 162 1.56 13.28 2.95
C ILE A 162 0.69 12.47 3.91
N THR A 163 -0.62 12.39 3.68
CA THR A 163 -1.56 11.61 4.50
C THR A 163 -1.20 10.13 4.51
N GLN A 164 -0.87 9.57 3.33
CA GLN A 164 -0.42 8.19 3.18
C GLN A 164 0.85 7.91 4.00
N PHE A 165 1.80 8.84 3.96
CA PHE A 165 3.06 8.74 4.72
C PHE A 165 2.81 8.79 6.24
N ILE A 166 1.93 9.68 6.70
CA ILE A 166 1.54 9.78 8.11
C ILE A 166 0.87 8.48 8.59
N ILE A 167 -0.05 7.90 7.82
CA ILE A 167 -0.70 6.63 8.16
C ILE A 167 0.34 5.51 8.27
N MET A 168 1.27 5.42 7.32
CA MET A 168 2.34 4.42 7.32
C MET A 168 3.23 4.53 8.56
N ILE A 169 3.70 5.74 8.88
CA ILE A 169 4.52 5.99 10.07
C ILE A 169 3.73 5.67 11.34
N THR A 170 2.48 6.10 11.43
CA THR A 170 1.62 5.83 12.59
C THR A 170 1.45 4.32 12.80
N CYS A 171 1.18 3.56 11.75
CA CYS A 171 1.09 2.10 11.83
C CYS A 171 2.41 1.48 12.33
N LEU A 172 3.55 1.94 11.83
CA LEU A 172 4.87 1.45 12.21
C LEU A 172 5.17 1.75 13.68
N VAL A 173 4.97 2.99 14.11
CA VAL A 173 5.20 3.42 15.51
C VAL A 173 4.29 2.63 16.46
N MET A 174 3.02 2.46 16.13
CA MET A 174 2.09 1.68 16.97
C MET A 174 2.53 0.22 17.13
N VAL A 175 3.00 -0.43 16.07
CA VAL A 175 3.49 -1.82 16.15
C VAL A 175 4.75 -1.93 17.01
N LEU A 176 5.63 -0.91 16.99
CA LEU A 176 6.87 -0.90 17.76
C LEU A 176 6.63 -0.63 19.26
N TYR A 177 5.83 0.37 19.58
CA TYR A 177 5.75 0.89 20.95
C TYR A 177 4.59 0.29 21.78
N ARG A 178 3.54 -0.22 21.14
CA ARG A 178 2.42 -0.81 21.90
C ARG A 178 2.76 -2.17 22.49
N LYS A 179 2.33 -2.41 23.72
CA LYS A 179 2.53 -3.69 24.45
C LYS A 179 1.88 -4.88 23.73
N ASP A 180 0.76 -4.65 23.01
CA ASP A 180 0.06 -5.66 22.23
C ASP A 180 0.59 -5.81 20.80
N ALA A 181 1.54 -4.95 20.37
CA ALA A 181 2.13 -4.90 19.03
C ALA A 181 1.08 -4.81 17.91
N ARG A 182 -0.05 -4.12 18.14
CA ARG A 182 -1.12 -3.91 17.18
C ARG A 182 -0.95 -2.57 16.49
N GLY A 183 -0.93 -2.56 15.15
CA GLY A 183 -0.96 -1.33 14.36
C GLY A 183 -2.38 -0.77 14.24
N LEU A 184 -2.52 0.42 13.64
CA LEU A 184 -3.82 1.06 13.41
C LEU A 184 -4.81 0.13 12.68
N HIS A 185 -4.35 -0.54 11.62
CA HIS A 185 -5.13 -1.53 10.86
C HIS A 185 -5.56 -2.74 11.69
N ASP A 186 -4.73 -3.18 12.65
CA ASP A 186 -5.07 -4.28 13.57
C ASP A 186 -6.17 -3.87 14.55
N LEU A 187 -6.13 -2.61 15.03
CA LEU A 187 -7.13 -2.07 15.95
C LEU A 187 -8.47 -1.89 15.25
N ALA A 188 -8.47 -1.24 14.09
CA ALA A 188 -9.68 -0.96 13.34
C ALA A 188 -10.42 -2.23 12.91
N ALA A 189 -9.69 -3.30 12.60
CA ALA A 189 -10.26 -4.59 12.20
C ALA A 189 -10.50 -5.57 13.36
N ASN A 190 -10.21 -5.18 14.60
CA ASN A 190 -10.25 -6.05 15.79
C ASN A 190 -9.49 -7.38 15.61
N THR A 191 -8.26 -7.28 15.10
CA THR A 191 -7.38 -8.42 14.81
C THR A 191 -6.02 -8.26 15.48
N LYS A 192 -5.21 -9.30 15.41
CA LYS A 192 -3.80 -9.30 15.81
C LYS A 192 -2.98 -10.23 14.91
N VAL A 193 -1.66 -10.01 14.87
CA VAL A 193 -0.74 -10.91 14.18
C VAL A 193 0.01 -11.77 15.21
N VAL A 194 0.00 -13.07 14.98
CA VAL A 194 0.64 -14.07 15.85
C VAL A 194 1.65 -14.89 15.07
N MET A 195 2.62 -15.49 15.77
CA MET A 195 3.51 -16.49 15.17
C MET A 195 2.71 -17.77 14.88
N ASP A 196 2.91 -18.36 13.72
CA ASP A 196 2.34 -19.64 13.34
C ASP A 196 3.01 -20.76 14.16
N GLY A 197 2.28 -21.77 14.58
CA GLY A 197 2.78 -22.82 15.50
C GLY A 197 2.62 -22.52 16.99
N ALA A 198 2.16 -21.32 17.39
CA ALA A 198 1.97 -20.99 18.80
C ALA A 198 0.84 -21.79 19.49
N LYS A 199 -0.06 -22.46 18.73
CA LYS A 199 -1.08 -23.34 19.29
C LYS A 199 -0.51 -24.67 19.78
N GLU A 200 0.45 -25.27 19.08
CA GLU A 200 1.03 -26.56 19.44
C GLU A 200 1.76 -26.56 20.79
N LEU A 201 2.34 -25.41 21.17
CA LEU A 201 3.07 -25.27 22.45
C LEU A 201 2.16 -25.09 23.67
N VAL A 202 0.90 -24.74 23.48
CA VAL A 202 -0.06 -24.59 24.58
C VAL A 202 -0.76 -25.92 24.90
N GLU A 203 -1.01 -26.74 23.87
CA GLU A 203 -1.63 -28.09 24.05
C GLU A 203 -0.64 -29.10 24.64
N CYS A 204 0.69 -28.94 24.46
CA CYS A 204 1.70 -29.77 25.11
C CYS A 204 2.00 -29.39 26.57
N LYS A 205 1.35 -28.36 27.14
CA LYS A 205 1.56 -27.90 28.52
C LYS A 205 0.30 -28.06 29.40
N SER A 206 -0.76 -28.65 28.88
CA SER A 206 -1.96 -29.07 29.62
C SER A 206 -1.94 -30.59 29.81
#